data_a5c6a8206b42f48f7fb393bbc4b668f1
#
_entry.id   a5c6a8206b42f48f7fb393bbc4b668f1
#
_cell.length_a   1.000
_cell.length_b   1.000
_cell.length_c   1.000
_cell.angle_alpha   90.00
_cell.angle_beta   90.00
_cell.angle_gamma   90.00
#
_symmetry.space_group_name_H-M   'P 1'
#
loop_
_entity.id
_entity.type
_entity.pdbx_description
1 polymer ?
#
loop_
_entity_poly.entity_id
_entity_poly.type
_entity_poly.pdbx_seq_one_letter_code
_entity_poly.pdbx_strand_id
1 'polypeptide(L)'
;STNMSKEDIEKAVQEAEQYAAEDKKRREEVDLRNNADQMIYQTGKTVEEFGDKLSEDEKAKINAAKDALQEALKGEDLEAIKTKQDELQKEIYAVSEKIYKAAADAQAAAQGADANTSGGEAGPEVYDADYTDVDDTNK
;
A
#
# COMPACT_ATOMS: atom_id res chain seq x y z
N SER A 1 -50.93 18.92 -16.48
CA SER A 1 -50.09 19.24 -15.88
C SER A 1 -48.99 18.34 -15.62
N THR A 2 -48.06 18.76 -14.97
CA THR A 2 -46.91 17.98 -14.89
C THR A 2 -46.72 17.42 -13.55
N ASN A 3 -47.72 17.34 -12.80
CA ASN A 3 -47.58 16.83 -11.49
C ASN A 3 -47.40 15.36 -11.49
N MET A 4 -46.43 14.88 -10.80
CA MET A 4 -46.23 13.48 -10.64
C MET A 4 -47.02 13.02 -9.44
N SER A 5 -47.50 11.82 -9.51
CA SER A 5 -48.17 11.27 -8.36
C SER A 5 -47.12 10.96 -7.29
N LYS A 6 -47.58 10.74 -6.09
CA LYS A 6 -46.67 10.36 -5.04
C LYS A 6 -45.95 9.08 -5.37
N GLU A 7 -46.65 8.15 -5.98
CA GLU A 7 -46.06 6.90 -6.35
C GLU A 7 -44.96 7.10 -7.37
N ASP A 8 -45.18 7.98 -8.32
CA ASP A 8 -44.18 8.24 -9.34
C ASP A 8 -42.97 8.89 -8.73
N ILE A 9 -43.17 9.80 -7.76
CA ILE A 9 -42.07 10.45 -7.11
C ILE A 9 -41.26 9.41 -6.31
N GLU A 10 -41.95 8.53 -5.60
CA GLU A 10 -41.27 7.53 -4.83
C GLU A 10 -40.46 6.60 -5.72
N LYS A 11 -41.03 6.23 -6.85
CA LYS A 11 -40.31 5.40 -7.79
C LYS A 11 -39.06 6.10 -8.28
N ALA A 12 -39.20 7.37 -8.63
CA ALA A 12 -38.04 8.12 -9.11
C ALA A 12 -36.97 8.19 -8.06
N VAL A 13 -37.35 8.39 -6.79
CA VAL A 13 -36.39 8.46 -5.72
C VAL A 13 -35.70 7.10 -5.54
N GLN A 14 -36.49 6.03 -5.56
CA GLN A 14 -35.91 4.71 -5.40
C GLN A 14 -34.95 4.39 -6.54
N GLU A 15 -35.30 4.75 -7.75
CA GLU A 15 -34.42 4.50 -8.88
C GLU A 15 -33.15 5.30 -8.75
N ALA A 16 -33.25 6.56 -8.33
CA ALA A 16 -32.08 7.37 -8.15
C ALA A 16 -31.15 6.80 -7.08
N GLU A 17 -31.75 6.31 -5.98
CA GLU A 17 -30.96 5.71 -4.94
C GLU A 17 -30.29 4.44 -5.42
N GLN A 18 -31.01 3.65 -6.20
CA GLN A 18 -30.46 2.42 -6.74
C GLN A 18 -29.30 2.72 -7.68
N TYR A 19 -29.45 3.71 -8.55
CA TYR A 19 -28.37 4.10 -9.45
C TYR A 19 -27.17 4.60 -8.67
N ALA A 20 -27.40 5.39 -7.63
CA ALA A 20 -26.30 5.89 -6.81
C ALA A 20 -25.56 4.75 -6.13
N ALA A 21 -26.31 3.77 -5.64
CA ALA A 21 -25.68 2.62 -4.97
C ALA A 21 -24.87 1.80 -5.97
N GLU A 22 -25.40 1.61 -7.18
CA GLU A 22 -24.69 0.86 -8.19
C GLU A 22 -23.44 1.60 -8.63
N ASP A 23 -23.55 2.91 -8.76
CA ASP A 23 -22.41 3.71 -9.14
C ASP A 23 -21.31 3.63 -8.08
N LYS A 24 -21.69 3.70 -6.84
CA LYS A 24 -20.75 3.61 -5.76
C LYS A 24 -20.06 2.25 -5.77
N LYS A 25 -20.82 1.19 -5.99
CA LYS A 25 -20.25 -0.14 -6.07
C LYS A 25 -19.25 -0.24 -7.21
N ARG A 26 -19.61 0.34 -8.34
CA ARG A 26 -18.73 0.27 -9.50
C ARG A 26 -17.43 0.99 -9.23
N ARG A 27 -17.51 2.15 -8.59
CA ARG A 27 -16.30 2.89 -8.27
C ARG A 27 -15.45 2.15 -7.26
N GLU A 28 -16.09 1.55 -6.27
CA GLU A 28 -15.35 0.78 -5.27
C GLU A 28 -14.67 -0.40 -5.92
N GLU A 29 -15.35 -1.04 -6.87
CA GLU A 29 -14.75 -2.15 -7.57
C GLU A 29 -13.54 -1.71 -8.38
N VAL A 30 -13.67 -0.60 -9.11
CA VAL A 30 -12.55 -0.10 -9.90
C VAL A 30 -11.39 0.26 -9.00
N ASP A 31 -11.66 0.93 -7.88
CA ASP A 31 -10.61 1.31 -6.96
C ASP A 31 -9.93 0.09 -6.37
N LEU A 32 -10.72 -0.91 -6.01
CA LEU A 32 -10.17 -2.14 -5.44
C LEU A 32 -9.26 -2.83 -6.45
N ARG A 33 -9.70 -2.94 -7.70
CA ARG A 33 -8.89 -3.61 -8.72
C ARG A 33 -7.63 -2.82 -9.03
N ASN A 34 -7.74 -1.50 -9.08
CA ASN A 34 -6.57 -0.67 -9.33
C ASN A 34 -5.57 -0.75 -8.19
N ASN A 35 -6.06 -0.73 -6.96
CA ASN A 35 -5.17 -0.85 -5.81
C ASN A 35 -4.49 -2.21 -5.78
N ALA A 36 -5.23 -3.26 -6.14
CA ALA A 36 -4.64 -4.59 -6.19
C ALA A 36 -3.56 -4.66 -7.27
N ASP A 37 -3.82 -4.08 -8.43
CA ASP A 37 -2.82 -4.06 -9.50
C ASP A 37 -1.56 -3.33 -9.05
N GLN A 38 -1.72 -2.20 -8.38
CA GLN A 38 -0.58 -1.47 -7.88
C GLN A 38 0.19 -2.27 -6.85
N MET A 39 -0.52 -2.95 -5.98
CA MET A 39 0.12 -3.76 -4.97
C MET A 39 0.92 -4.88 -5.60
N ILE A 40 0.38 -5.52 -6.63
CA ILE A 40 1.08 -6.58 -7.33
C ILE A 40 2.35 -6.02 -7.97
N TYR A 41 2.24 -4.86 -8.61
CA TYR A 41 3.38 -4.25 -9.26
C TYR A 41 4.47 -3.91 -8.24
N GLN A 42 4.08 -3.29 -7.15
CA GLN A 42 5.04 -2.90 -6.13
C GLN A 42 5.68 -4.10 -5.46
N THR A 43 4.90 -5.17 -5.28
CA THR A 43 5.43 -6.38 -4.71
C THR A 43 6.51 -6.96 -5.61
N GLY A 44 6.26 -6.98 -6.91
CA GLY A 44 7.25 -7.49 -7.85
C GLY A 44 8.53 -6.68 -7.79
N LYS A 45 8.41 -5.36 -7.71
CA LYS A 45 9.59 -4.52 -7.64
C LYS A 45 10.34 -4.73 -6.34
N THR A 46 9.62 -4.86 -5.23
CA THR A 46 10.25 -5.08 -3.95
C THR A 46 11.03 -6.40 -3.94
N VAL A 47 10.43 -7.45 -4.50
CA VAL A 47 11.11 -8.73 -4.54
C VAL A 47 12.36 -8.63 -5.41
N GLU A 48 12.29 -7.88 -6.50
CA GLU A 48 13.45 -7.71 -7.35
C GLU A 48 14.54 -6.92 -6.65
N GLU A 49 14.17 -5.84 -5.99
CA GLU A 49 15.16 -4.99 -5.38
C GLU A 49 15.80 -5.60 -4.14
N PHE A 50 14.99 -6.27 -3.35
CA PHE A 50 15.47 -6.76 -2.08
C PHE A 50 15.53 -8.27 -1.99
N GLY A 51 15.51 -8.93 -3.15
CA GLY A 51 15.49 -10.39 -3.14
C GLY A 51 16.66 -11.02 -2.44
N ASP A 52 17.82 -10.38 -2.52
CA ASP A 52 18.98 -10.98 -1.85
C ASP A 52 18.89 -10.83 -0.35
N LYS A 53 18.00 -9.99 0.18
CA LYS A 53 17.82 -9.89 1.60
C LYS A 53 16.72 -10.80 2.11
N LEU A 54 16.08 -11.53 1.23
CA LEU A 54 14.98 -12.40 1.58
C LEU A 54 15.39 -13.84 1.38
N SER A 55 14.91 -14.71 2.25
CA SER A 55 15.15 -16.12 2.07
C SER A 55 14.29 -16.65 0.93
N GLU A 56 14.59 -17.83 0.43
CA GLU A 56 13.80 -18.42 -0.62
C GLU A 56 12.37 -18.67 -0.14
N ASP A 57 12.21 -19.04 1.13
CA ASP A 57 10.88 -19.26 1.67
C ASP A 57 10.10 -17.96 1.69
N GLU A 58 10.72 -16.88 2.05
CA GLU A 58 10.05 -15.60 2.10
C GLU A 58 9.65 -15.13 0.72
N LYS A 59 10.54 -15.30 -0.25
CA LYS A 59 10.20 -14.95 -1.61
C LYS A 59 9.07 -15.82 -2.13
N ALA A 60 9.10 -17.09 -1.79
CA ALA A 60 8.02 -17.98 -2.23
C ALA A 60 6.69 -17.57 -1.64
N LYS A 61 6.67 -17.19 -0.37
CA LYS A 61 5.42 -16.81 0.27
C LYS A 61 4.85 -15.55 -0.35
N ILE A 62 5.69 -14.54 -0.54
CA ILE A 62 5.17 -13.29 -1.06
C ILE A 62 4.76 -13.44 -2.52
N ASN A 63 5.49 -14.24 -3.28
CA ASN A 63 5.12 -14.47 -4.67
C ASN A 63 3.83 -15.29 -4.77
N ALA A 64 3.64 -16.24 -3.86
CA ALA A 64 2.40 -17.02 -3.86
C ALA A 64 1.21 -16.11 -3.53
N ALA A 65 1.37 -15.21 -2.58
CA ALA A 65 0.29 -14.28 -2.24
C ALA A 65 0.02 -13.32 -3.41
N LYS A 66 1.07 -12.89 -4.09
CA LYS A 66 0.92 -12.03 -5.25
C LYS A 66 0.17 -12.74 -6.37
N ASP A 67 0.55 -13.98 -6.63
CA ASP A 67 -0.10 -14.76 -7.68
C ASP A 67 -1.55 -15.03 -7.33
N ALA A 68 -1.84 -15.29 -6.06
CA ALA A 68 -3.21 -15.53 -5.65
C ALA A 68 -4.06 -14.30 -5.87
N LEU A 69 -3.51 -13.12 -5.62
CA LEU A 69 -4.25 -11.90 -5.89
C LEU A 69 -4.45 -11.71 -7.39
N GLN A 70 -3.46 -12.02 -8.19
CA GLN A 70 -3.63 -11.93 -9.63
C GLN A 70 -4.73 -12.85 -10.12
N GLU A 71 -4.80 -14.05 -9.57
CA GLU A 71 -5.86 -14.96 -9.94
C GLU A 71 -7.22 -14.43 -9.51
N ALA A 72 -7.32 -13.88 -8.32
CA ALA A 72 -8.58 -13.33 -7.86
C ALA A 72 -9.04 -12.18 -8.75
N LEU A 73 -8.09 -11.42 -9.28
CA LEU A 73 -8.44 -10.31 -10.16
C LEU A 73 -9.04 -10.75 -11.48
N LYS A 74 -8.81 -12.00 -11.88
CA LYS A 74 -9.41 -12.49 -13.10
C LYS A 74 -10.88 -12.80 -12.92
N GLY A 75 -11.32 -12.97 -11.69
CA GLY A 75 -12.70 -13.25 -11.43
C GLY A 75 -13.48 -12.02 -11.04
N GLU A 76 -14.72 -12.23 -10.67
CA GLU A 76 -15.57 -11.13 -10.32
C GLU A 76 -15.91 -11.08 -8.85
N ASP A 77 -15.34 -11.95 -8.05
CA ASP A 77 -15.64 -12.02 -6.63
C ASP A 77 -14.82 -10.97 -5.92
N LEU A 78 -15.43 -9.87 -5.55
CA LEU A 78 -14.71 -8.79 -4.92
C LEU A 78 -14.24 -9.15 -3.52
N GLU A 79 -14.96 -10.01 -2.83
CA GLU A 79 -14.52 -10.46 -1.52
C GLU A 79 -13.23 -11.26 -1.63
N ALA A 80 -13.14 -12.09 -2.66
CA ALA A 80 -11.91 -12.84 -2.89
C ALA A 80 -10.75 -11.90 -3.15
N ILE A 81 -10.98 -10.84 -3.92
CA ILE A 81 -9.93 -9.87 -4.20
C ILE A 81 -9.49 -9.20 -2.90
N LYS A 82 -10.44 -8.79 -2.07
CA LYS A 82 -10.10 -8.15 -0.80
C LYS A 82 -9.32 -9.08 0.11
N THR A 83 -9.75 -10.33 0.21
CA THR A 83 -9.07 -11.30 1.05
C THR A 83 -7.64 -11.52 0.59
N LYS A 84 -7.46 -11.71 -0.72
CA LYS A 84 -6.12 -11.94 -1.23
C LYS A 84 -5.25 -10.70 -1.14
N GLN A 85 -5.88 -9.52 -1.24
CA GLN A 85 -5.15 -8.29 -1.06
C GLN A 85 -4.67 -8.16 0.38
N ASP A 86 -5.51 -8.51 1.34
CA ASP A 86 -5.11 -8.46 2.75
C ASP A 86 -3.99 -9.46 3.02
N GLU A 87 -4.08 -10.64 2.44
CA GLU A 87 -3.04 -11.64 2.62
C GLU A 87 -1.72 -11.15 2.07
N LEU A 88 -1.74 -10.56 0.89
CA LEU A 88 -0.53 -10.02 0.29
C LEU A 88 0.01 -8.87 1.14
N GLN A 89 -0.87 -8.04 1.68
CA GLN A 89 -0.46 -6.94 2.51
C GLN A 89 0.29 -7.45 3.74
N LYS A 90 -0.17 -8.53 4.32
CA LYS A 90 0.51 -9.10 5.48
C LYS A 90 1.90 -9.61 5.10
N GLU A 91 2.01 -10.22 3.95
CA GLU A 91 3.33 -10.69 3.52
C GLU A 91 4.25 -9.52 3.21
N ILE A 92 3.71 -8.45 2.65
CA ILE A 92 4.50 -7.26 2.39
C ILE A 92 5.01 -6.68 3.70
N TYR A 93 4.17 -6.60 4.72
CA TYR A 93 4.60 -6.10 6.00
C TYR A 93 5.69 -6.97 6.60
N ALA A 94 5.54 -8.28 6.54
CA ALA A 94 6.54 -9.18 7.09
C ALA A 94 7.87 -9.01 6.36
N VAL A 95 7.82 -8.88 5.05
CA VAL A 95 9.03 -8.71 4.26
C VAL A 95 9.64 -7.34 4.55
N SER A 96 8.82 -6.32 4.66
CA SER A 96 9.33 -4.98 4.94
C SER A 96 10.03 -4.93 6.28
N GLU A 97 9.47 -5.60 7.28
CA GLU A 97 10.11 -5.65 8.57
C GLU A 97 11.46 -6.31 8.46
N LYS A 98 11.56 -7.40 7.72
CA LYS A 98 12.82 -8.07 7.55
C LYS A 98 13.84 -7.21 6.84
N ILE A 99 13.40 -6.49 5.82
CA ILE A 99 14.27 -5.60 5.07
C ILE A 99 14.76 -4.50 5.98
N TYR A 100 13.87 -3.91 6.76
CA TYR A 100 14.28 -2.86 7.67
C TYR A 100 15.25 -3.38 8.71
N LYS A 101 14.99 -4.57 9.25
CA LYS A 101 15.87 -5.13 10.24
C LYS A 101 17.24 -5.42 9.65
N ALA A 102 17.26 -5.97 8.44
CA ALA A 102 18.54 -6.26 7.79
C ALA A 102 19.30 -4.97 7.52
N ALA A 103 18.61 -3.92 7.11
CA ALA A 103 19.25 -2.66 6.88
C ALA A 103 19.77 -2.05 8.16
N ALA A 104 19.00 -2.16 9.24
CA ALA A 104 19.42 -1.64 10.52
C ALA A 104 20.63 -2.40 11.03
N ASP A 105 20.61 -3.72 10.87
CA ASP A 105 21.75 -4.53 11.33
C ASP A 105 23.00 -4.19 10.51
N ALA A 106 22.85 -4.01 9.22
CA ALA A 106 23.97 -3.65 8.40
C ALA A 106 24.51 -2.28 8.78
N GLN A 107 23.63 -1.37 9.08
CA GLN A 107 24.05 -0.06 9.46
C GLN A 107 24.73 -0.09 10.83
N ALA A 108 24.19 -0.85 11.76
CA ALA A 108 24.80 -0.98 13.06
C ALA A 108 26.17 -1.61 12.95
N ALA A 109 26.32 -2.61 12.10
CA ALA A 109 27.61 -3.23 11.90
C ALA A 109 28.59 -2.23 11.30
N ALA A 110 28.14 -1.45 10.34
CA ALA A 110 29.01 -0.48 9.74
C ALA A 110 29.37 0.60 10.73
N GLN A 111 28.41 1.03 11.51
CA GLN A 111 28.71 2.01 12.50
C GLN A 111 29.60 1.47 13.58
N GLY A 112 29.42 0.23 13.92
CA GLY A 112 30.30 -0.38 14.88
C GLY A 112 31.70 -0.41 14.39
N ALA A 113 31.85 -0.64 13.11
CA ALA A 113 33.18 -0.66 12.58
C ALA A 113 33.76 0.73 12.57
N ASP A 114 33.01 1.73 12.30
CA ASP A 114 33.47 3.03 12.26
C ASP A 114 33.10 3.74 13.42
N ALA A 115 32.85 3.18 14.42
CA ALA A 115 32.29 3.74 15.52
C ALA A 115 32.59 5.04 15.73
N ASN A 116 33.64 5.35 15.73
CA ASN A 116 33.90 6.57 16.06
C ASN A 116 33.55 7.46 15.14
N THR A 117 33.54 7.21 14.08
CA THR A 117 33.33 8.16 13.23
C THR A 117 32.10 8.68 13.31
N SER A 118 31.43 8.49 13.22
CA SER A 118 30.29 9.05 13.13
C SER A 118 29.69 9.56 13.74
N GLY A 119 29.94 9.29 14.02
CA GLY A 119 29.46 9.85 14.58
C GLY A 119 28.29 10.24 14.36
N GLY A 120 27.92 10.00 14.31
CA GLY A 120 26.87 10.32 14.09
C GLY A 120 26.50 11.38 13.90
N GLU A 121 26.95 11.91 13.91
CA GLU A 121 26.56 12.93 13.82
C GLU A 121 25.91 13.20 12.97
N ALA A 122 26.13 12.91 12.62
CA ALA A 122 25.73 13.20 11.83
C ALA A 122 24.71 13.50 11.48
N GLY A 123 24.58 13.33 11.18
CA GLY A 123 23.83 13.66 10.54
C GLY A 123 22.59 13.89 10.66
N PRO A 124 22.07 13.25 11.11
CA PRO A 124 20.75 13.32 11.13
C PRO A 124 20.27 14.54 11.56
N GLU A 125 20.55 14.91 12.55
CA GLU A 125 20.01 15.98 13.05
C GLU A 125 20.31 17.09 12.37
N VAL A 126 21.24 17.08 11.69
CA VAL A 126 21.57 18.12 11.05
C VAL A 126 20.53 18.68 10.29
N TYR A 127 19.89 17.96 9.50
CA TYR A 127 19.02 18.62 8.67
C TYR A 127 17.81 19.01 9.33
N ASP A 128 17.52 18.48 10.38
CA ASP A 128 16.46 18.95 11.03
C ASP A 128 16.67 20.29 11.34
N ALA A 129 17.69 20.64 11.82
CA ALA A 129 17.97 21.92 12.20
C ALA A 129 17.86 22.78 11.10
N ASP A 130 18.23 22.39 10.01
CA ASP A 130 18.20 23.17 8.95
C ASP A 130 16.96 23.74 8.71
N TYR A 131 15.99 23.06 8.62
CA TYR A 131 14.89 23.68 8.20
C TYR A 131 14.29 24.50 9.17
N THR A 132 14.57 24.36 10.27
CA THR A 132 14.06 25.22 11.19
C THR A 132 14.67 26.51 10.94
N ASP A 133 15.83 26.60 10.54
CA ASP A 133 16.40 27.80 10.31
C ASP A 133 15.72 28.54 9.37
N VAL A 134 15.33 27.98 8.43
CA VAL A 134 14.69 28.67 7.50
C VAL A 134 13.67 29.47 8.00
N ASP A 135 12.96 29.03 8.83
CA ASP A 135 11.97 29.77 9.31
C ASP A 135 12.41 30.95 9.81
N ASP A 136 13.36 30.98 10.46
CA ASP A 136 13.75 32.11 11.03
C ASP A 136 13.96 33.08 10.13
N THR A 137 14.43 32.76 9.14
CA THR A 137 14.80 33.75 8.33
C THR A 137 13.74 34.49 7.89
N ASN A 138 12.72 34.13 7.88
CA ASN A 138 11.74 34.84 7.42
C ASN A 138 11.56 36.00 8.00
N LYS A 139 11.80 36.37 8.75
CA LYS A 139 11.58 37.54 9.26
C LYS A 139 11.98 38.47 8.67
#